data_b524d8fb4b6df06c8434f754a3fe14d3
#
_entry.id   b524d8fb4b6df06c8434f754a3fe14d3
#
_cell.length_a   1.000
_cell.length_b   1.000
_cell.length_c   1.000
_cell.angle_alpha   90.00
_cell.angle_beta   90.00
_cell.angle_gamma   90.00
#
_symmetry.space_group_name_H-M   'P 1'
#
loop_
_entity.id
_entity.type
_entity.pdbx_description
1 polymer ?
#
loop_
_entity_poly.entity_id
_entity_poly.type
_entity_poly.pdbx_seq_one_letter_code
_entity_poly.pdbx_strand_id
1 'polypeptide(L)'
;MVGVDGRGDRGRALHPLARFESEDAARRNSDRPEQDRWWAETSQLFSGEATFKDSSDVTVDLVGEPDEAGFVQVMQGRSSDPERARELMGEDSSDWAAFRPDILGSVAVGHEGGAYTMAIYFTSEAEAREGERKQPPPELQAEMEEMDALSVGEPEFFDLNQPWLYSPR
;
A
#
# COMPACT_ATOMS: atom_id res chain seq x y z
N MET A 1 -9.13 -7.04 -3.01
CA MET A 1 -7.69 -6.72 -3.08
C MET A 1 -6.92 -8.03 -3.09
N VAL A 2 -5.99 -8.18 -3.98
CA VAL A 2 -5.16 -9.39 -4.06
C VAL A 2 -3.73 -8.97 -3.77
N GLY A 3 -3.20 -9.38 -2.61
CA GLY A 3 -1.78 -9.27 -2.32
C GLY A 3 -1.14 -10.63 -2.56
N VAL A 4 -0.10 -10.70 -3.37
CA VAL A 4 0.68 -11.94 -3.57
C VAL A 4 2.01 -11.77 -2.86
N ASP A 5 2.20 -12.49 -1.78
CA ASP A 5 3.51 -12.62 -1.14
C ASP A 5 4.20 -13.85 -1.77
N GLY A 6 4.93 -13.60 -2.86
CA GLY A 6 5.66 -14.64 -3.59
C GLY A 6 7.15 -14.31 -3.60
N ARG A 7 7.97 -15.09 -2.93
CA ARG A 7 9.42 -15.03 -3.09
C ARG A 7 9.80 -15.70 -4.41
N GLY A 8 9.99 -14.89 -5.45
CA GLY A 8 10.58 -15.35 -6.70
C GLY A 8 12.04 -15.77 -6.53
N ASP A 9 12.54 -16.53 -7.51
CA ASP A 9 13.91 -17.03 -7.59
C ASP A 9 14.92 -15.87 -7.65
N ARG A 10 15.36 -15.38 -6.54
CA ARG A 10 16.37 -14.37 -6.14
C ARG A 10 15.92 -13.48 -4.98
N GLY A 11 14.89 -13.89 -4.22
CA GLY A 11 14.48 -13.18 -3.01
C GLY A 11 13.74 -11.85 -3.27
N ARG A 12 13.15 -11.65 -4.45
CA ARG A 12 12.26 -10.52 -4.75
C ARG A 12 10.83 -10.91 -4.41
N ALA A 13 10.22 -10.17 -3.49
CA ALA A 13 8.79 -10.29 -3.22
C ALA A 13 7.99 -9.53 -4.29
N LEU A 14 6.82 -10.05 -4.65
CA LEU A 14 5.86 -9.39 -5.52
C LEU A 14 4.65 -8.99 -4.68
N HIS A 15 4.28 -7.72 -4.70
CA HIS A 15 3.15 -7.17 -3.95
C HIS A 15 2.12 -6.54 -4.90
N PRO A 16 1.30 -7.32 -5.61
CA PRO A 16 0.25 -6.77 -6.44
C PRO A 16 -0.91 -6.27 -5.58
N LEU A 17 -1.41 -5.08 -5.92
CA LEU A 17 -2.57 -4.44 -5.33
C LEU A 17 -3.60 -4.22 -6.42
N ALA A 18 -4.80 -4.81 -6.30
CA ALA A 18 -5.92 -4.57 -7.19
C ALA A 18 -7.08 -3.94 -6.43
N ARG A 19 -7.63 -2.84 -6.96
CA ARG A 19 -8.82 -2.19 -6.43
C ARG A 19 -10.01 -2.42 -7.35
N PHE A 20 -11.17 -2.60 -6.75
CA PHE A 20 -12.44 -2.76 -7.44
C PHE A 20 -13.47 -1.80 -6.86
N GLU A 21 -14.45 -1.42 -7.67
CA GLU A 21 -15.54 -0.52 -7.25
C GLU A 21 -16.43 -1.14 -6.15
N SER A 22 -16.48 -2.48 -6.10
CA SER A 22 -17.26 -3.24 -5.13
C SER A 22 -16.75 -4.67 -5.01
N GLU A 23 -17.15 -5.35 -3.93
CA GLU A 23 -16.92 -6.79 -3.75
C GLU A 23 -17.49 -7.62 -4.90
N ASP A 24 -18.70 -7.26 -5.38
CA ASP A 24 -19.32 -7.93 -6.53
C ASP A 24 -18.50 -7.74 -7.82
N ALA A 25 -17.87 -6.58 -8.01
CA ALA A 25 -16.98 -6.34 -9.15
C ALA A 25 -15.70 -7.20 -9.03
N ALA A 26 -15.13 -7.31 -7.84
CA ALA A 26 -13.99 -8.18 -7.56
C ALA A 26 -14.34 -9.65 -7.84
N ARG A 27 -15.48 -10.12 -7.33
CA ARG A 27 -15.98 -11.48 -7.54
C ARG A 27 -16.20 -11.78 -9.02
N ARG A 28 -16.89 -10.89 -9.75
CA ARG A 28 -17.08 -11.05 -11.21
C ARG A 28 -15.76 -11.12 -11.97
N ASN A 29 -14.72 -10.40 -11.50
CA ASN A 29 -13.41 -10.50 -12.11
C ASN A 29 -12.76 -11.87 -11.86
N SER A 30 -12.85 -12.37 -10.63
CA SER A 30 -12.28 -13.67 -10.24
C SER A 30 -12.98 -14.84 -10.91
N ASP A 31 -14.29 -14.74 -11.15
CA ASP A 31 -15.09 -15.81 -11.78
C ASP A 31 -14.88 -15.92 -13.30
N ARG A 32 -14.03 -15.09 -13.92
CA ARG A 32 -13.77 -15.15 -15.35
C ARG A 32 -12.84 -16.31 -15.70
N PRO A 33 -13.18 -17.14 -16.68
CA PRO A 33 -12.31 -18.25 -17.12
C PRO A 33 -10.92 -17.80 -17.61
N GLU A 34 -10.80 -16.54 -18.09
CA GLU A 34 -9.54 -15.94 -18.49
C GLU A 34 -8.63 -15.70 -17.27
N GLN A 35 -9.23 -15.30 -16.13
CA GLN A 35 -8.52 -15.07 -14.88
C GLN A 35 -7.95 -16.38 -14.33
N ASP A 36 -8.73 -17.48 -14.37
CA ASP A 36 -8.29 -18.78 -13.95
C ASP A 36 -7.10 -19.29 -14.79
N ARG A 37 -7.19 -19.13 -16.12
CA ARG A 37 -6.10 -19.53 -17.03
C ARG A 37 -4.85 -18.71 -16.78
N TRP A 38 -4.99 -17.40 -16.68
CA TRP A 38 -3.88 -16.50 -16.38
C TRP A 38 -3.22 -16.87 -15.04
N TRP A 39 -4.02 -17.14 -14.02
CA TRP A 39 -3.50 -17.53 -12.72
C TRP A 39 -2.78 -18.88 -12.76
N ALA A 40 -3.34 -19.87 -13.44
CA ALA A 40 -2.72 -21.19 -13.60
C ALA A 40 -1.34 -21.13 -14.27
N GLU A 41 -1.13 -20.19 -15.20
CA GLU A 41 0.16 -19.96 -15.84
C GLU A 41 1.09 -19.15 -14.95
N THR A 42 0.58 -18.08 -14.34
CA THR A 42 1.36 -17.12 -13.54
C THR A 42 1.86 -17.74 -12.24
N SER A 43 1.04 -18.56 -11.58
CA SER A 43 1.39 -19.23 -10.32
C SER A 43 2.62 -20.14 -10.44
N GLN A 44 2.90 -20.66 -11.63
CA GLN A 44 4.08 -21.50 -11.90
C GLN A 44 5.40 -20.70 -11.91
N LEU A 45 5.32 -19.38 -11.98
CA LEU A 45 6.49 -18.49 -11.96
C LEU A 45 6.97 -18.16 -10.53
N PHE A 46 6.17 -18.50 -9.53
CA PHE A 46 6.50 -18.27 -8.13
C PHE A 46 7.19 -19.49 -7.51
N SER A 47 8.18 -19.22 -6.64
CA SER A 47 8.89 -20.27 -5.88
C SER A 47 8.20 -20.61 -4.55
N GLY A 48 7.11 -19.93 -4.20
CA GLY A 48 6.36 -20.10 -2.95
C GLY A 48 4.85 -20.02 -3.19
N GLU A 49 4.09 -20.21 -2.12
CA GLU A 49 2.63 -20.04 -2.16
C GLU A 49 2.27 -18.55 -2.21
N ALA A 50 1.30 -18.23 -3.05
CA ALA A 50 0.71 -16.89 -3.09
C ALA A 50 -0.32 -16.75 -1.96
N THR A 51 -0.24 -15.65 -1.22
CA THR A 51 -1.22 -15.31 -0.19
C THR A 51 -2.14 -14.22 -0.73
N PHE A 52 -3.44 -14.47 -0.70
CA PHE A 52 -4.46 -13.50 -1.08
C PHE A 52 -5.10 -12.91 0.17
N LYS A 53 -5.25 -11.59 0.20
CA LYS A 53 -5.90 -10.87 1.29
C LYS A 53 -6.95 -9.94 0.70
N ASP A 54 -8.21 -10.31 0.84
CA ASP A 54 -9.33 -9.46 0.44
C ASP A 54 -9.78 -8.61 1.62
N SER A 55 -10.12 -7.35 1.35
CA SER A 55 -10.65 -6.45 2.36
C SER A 55 -11.52 -5.37 1.73
N SER A 56 -12.58 -4.98 2.44
CA SER A 56 -13.38 -3.79 2.16
C SER A 56 -12.95 -2.59 3.02
N ASP A 57 -12.04 -2.79 3.98
CA ASP A 57 -11.49 -1.74 4.81
C ASP A 57 -10.33 -1.06 4.07
N VAL A 58 -10.66 -0.04 3.28
CA VAL A 58 -9.71 0.65 2.39
C VAL A 58 -9.79 2.15 2.63
N THR A 59 -8.65 2.75 2.95
CA THR A 59 -8.47 4.20 2.99
C THR A 59 -7.62 4.63 1.80
N VAL A 60 -8.08 5.66 1.10
CA VAL A 60 -7.40 6.19 -0.10
C VAL A 60 -7.19 7.68 0.10
N ASP A 61 -5.94 8.10 0.09
CA ASP A 61 -5.52 9.49 0.10
C ASP A 61 -4.67 9.74 -1.15
N LEU A 62 -5.22 10.44 -2.13
CA LEU A 62 -4.57 10.74 -3.40
C LEU A 62 -4.50 12.24 -3.60
N VAL A 63 -3.29 12.78 -3.49
CA VAL A 63 -2.99 14.21 -3.68
C VAL A 63 -2.59 14.50 -5.13
N GLY A 64 -2.03 13.49 -5.82
CA GLY A 64 -1.58 13.55 -7.22
C GLY A 64 -2.09 12.36 -8.04
N GLU A 65 -1.41 12.10 -9.15
CA GLU A 65 -1.70 10.99 -10.07
C GLU A 65 -0.84 9.78 -9.73
N PRO A 66 -1.37 8.73 -9.08
CA PRO A 66 -0.59 7.56 -8.66
C PRO A 66 0.07 6.83 -9.83
N ASP A 67 -0.53 6.90 -11.03
CA ASP A 67 0.01 6.27 -12.24
C ASP A 67 1.32 6.92 -12.71
N GLU A 68 1.66 8.12 -12.22
CA GLU A 68 2.90 8.84 -12.50
C GLU A 68 4.02 8.52 -11.48
N ALA A 69 3.73 7.67 -10.49
CA ALA A 69 4.73 7.34 -9.48
C ALA A 69 5.93 6.60 -10.07
N GLY A 70 7.12 7.12 -9.82
CA GLY A 70 8.39 6.47 -10.17
C GLY A 70 8.89 5.50 -9.10
N PHE A 71 8.29 5.55 -7.90
CA PHE A 71 8.63 4.69 -6.78
C PHE A 71 7.39 4.42 -5.92
N VAL A 72 7.23 3.18 -5.48
CA VAL A 72 6.19 2.79 -4.52
C VAL A 72 6.83 2.05 -3.36
N GLN A 73 6.51 2.44 -2.15
CA GLN A 73 6.89 1.70 -0.96
C GLN A 73 5.64 1.01 -0.39
N VAL A 74 5.72 -0.30 -0.20
CA VAL A 74 4.69 -1.07 0.49
C VAL A 74 5.12 -1.27 1.93
N MET A 75 4.27 -0.88 2.86
CA MET A 75 4.44 -1.08 4.29
C MET A 75 3.43 -2.10 4.79
N GLN A 76 3.88 -3.07 5.55
CA GLN A 76 3.02 -4.05 6.22
C GLN A 76 3.29 -4.03 7.71
N GLY A 77 2.24 -3.96 8.50
CA GLY A 77 2.36 -3.88 9.95
C GLY A 77 1.07 -4.27 10.66
N ARG A 78 1.02 -3.92 11.92
CA ARG A 78 -0.15 -4.13 12.78
C ARG A 78 -0.38 -2.92 13.66
N SER A 79 -1.64 -2.51 13.80
CA SER A 79 -2.06 -1.47 14.74
C SER A 79 -2.76 -2.12 15.95
N SER A 80 -2.53 -1.55 17.13
CA SER A 80 -3.26 -1.88 18.36
C SER A 80 -4.67 -1.28 18.38
N ASP A 81 -4.88 -0.18 17.64
CA ASP A 81 -6.16 0.49 17.45
C ASP A 81 -6.35 0.90 15.98
N PRO A 82 -6.89 0.00 15.13
CA PRO A 82 -7.09 0.28 13.71
C PRO A 82 -8.10 1.40 13.43
N GLU A 83 -9.07 1.63 14.32
CA GLU A 83 -10.05 2.70 14.16
C GLU A 83 -9.39 4.06 14.35
N ARG A 84 -8.60 4.22 15.42
CA ARG A 84 -7.84 5.45 15.66
C ARG A 84 -6.79 5.71 14.56
N ALA A 85 -6.08 4.67 14.12
CA ALA A 85 -5.14 4.80 13.01
C ALA A 85 -5.82 5.29 11.71
N ARG A 86 -7.04 4.83 11.42
CA ARG A 86 -7.82 5.29 10.27
C ARG A 86 -8.28 6.74 10.42
N GLU A 87 -8.68 7.15 11.62
CA GLU A 87 -9.05 8.55 11.91
C GLU A 87 -7.87 9.48 11.63
N LEU A 88 -6.66 9.17 12.16
CA LEU A 88 -5.45 9.94 11.93
C LEU A 88 -5.10 10.06 10.43
N MET A 89 -5.22 8.98 9.68
CA MET A 89 -5.01 9.00 8.23
C MET A 89 -6.08 9.76 7.45
N GLY A 90 -7.26 9.96 8.03
CA GLY A 90 -8.39 10.67 7.41
C GLY A 90 -8.47 12.15 7.79
N GLU A 91 -7.60 12.65 8.66
CA GLU A 91 -7.50 14.07 8.99
C GLU A 91 -6.95 14.88 7.81
N ASP A 92 -7.04 16.21 7.88
CA ASP A 92 -6.63 17.08 6.76
C ASP A 92 -5.16 16.86 6.37
N SER A 93 -4.94 16.23 5.22
CA SER A 93 -3.60 15.89 4.72
C SER A 93 -2.87 17.07 4.05
N SER A 94 -3.43 18.29 4.10
CA SER A 94 -2.84 19.47 3.43
C SER A 94 -1.44 19.81 3.95
N ASP A 95 -1.20 19.71 5.25
CA ASP A 95 0.08 19.96 5.88
C ASP A 95 1.11 18.88 5.52
N TRP A 96 0.67 17.63 5.42
CA TRP A 96 1.48 16.54 4.92
C TRP A 96 1.87 16.73 3.46
N ALA A 97 0.94 17.11 2.60
CA ALA A 97 1.22 17.40 1.20
C ALA A 97 2.20 18.57 1.01
N ALA A 98 2.13 19.59 1.86
CA ALA A 98 3.08 20.70 1.87
C ALA A 98 4.47 20.27 2.35
N PHE A 99 4.56 19.42 3.36
CA PHE A 99 5.80 18.92 3.93
C PHE A 99 6.47 17.87 3.05
N ARG A 100 5.69 16.96 2.44
CA ARG A 100 6.13 15.84 1.59
C ARG A 100 5.52 15.94 0.19
N PRO A 101 5.90 16.94 -0.60
CA PRO A 101 5.40 17.10 -1.97
C PRO A 101 5.83 15.97 -2.93
N ASP A 102 6.75 15.12 -2.50
CA ASP A 102 7.17 13.91 -3.17
C ASP A 102 6.15 12.76 -3.05
N ILE A 103 5.20 12.83 -2.11
CA ILE A 103 4.13 11.84 -1.95
C ILE A 103 2.96 12.22 -2.86
N LEU A 104 2.63 11.33 -3.80
CA LEU A 104 1.48 11.46 -4.70
C LEU A 104 0.20 10.89 -4.08
N GLY A 105 0.34 10.11 -3.02
CA GLY A 105 -0.77 9.57 -2.27
C GLY A 105 -0.48 8.22 -1.65
N SER A 106 -1.50 7.66 -1.01
CA SER A 106 -1.42 6.35 -0.40
C SER A 106 -2.72 5.56 -0.53
N VAL A 107 -2.59 4.25 -0.42
CA VAL A 107 -3.72 3.31 -0.28
C VAL A 107 -3.41 2.39 0.88
N ALA A 108 -4.20 2.50 1.94
CA ALA A 108 -4.09 1.64 3.11
C ALA A 108 -5.25 0.64 3.13
N VAL A 109 -4.96 -0.57 3.56
CA VAL A 109 -5.89 -1.69 3.62
C VAL A 109 -5.78 -2.35 4.96
N GLY A 110 -6.89 -2.31 5.72
CA GLY A 110 -7.02 -3.02 6.98
C GLY A 110 -7.31 -4.51 6.77
N HIS A 111 -6.75 -5.34 7.64
CA HIS A 111 -6.96 -6.79 7.67
C HIS A 111 -7.37 -7.22 9.07
N GLU A 112 -7.77 -8.48 9.22
CA GLU A 112 -8.15 -9.03 10.51
C GLU A 112 -7.02 -8.91 11.57
N GLY A 113 -7.43 -8.71 12.81
CA GLY A 113 -6.52 -8.60 13.95
C GLY A 113 -5.64 -7.35 13.96
N GLY A 114 -6.07 -6.28 13.30
CA GLY A 114 -5.36 -5.01 13.24
C GLY A 114 -4.16 -4.98 12.28
N ALA A 115 -3.93 -6.04 11.52
CA ALA A 115 -2.91 -6.03 10.47
C ALA A 115 -3.29 -5.06 9.35
N TYR A 116 -2.31 -4.49 8.66
CA TYR A 116 -2.55 -3.60 7.53
C TYR A 116 -1.49 -3.76 6.45
N THR A 117 -1.85 -3.37 5.24
CA THR A 117 -0.93 -3.16 4.12
C THR A 117 -1.17 -1.77 3.57
N MET A 118 -0.12 -0.97 3.42
CA MET A 118 -0.19 0.38 2.88
C MET A 118 0.77 0.52 1.70
N ALA A 119 0.28 1.01 0.57
CA ALA A 119 1.12 1.40 -0.56
C ALA A 119 1.21 2.92 -0.61
N ILE A 120 2.42 3.45 -0.58
CA ILE A 120 2.71 4.89 -0.66
C ILE A 120 3.36 5.15 -2.02
N TYR A 121 2.83 6.09 -2.75
CA TYR A 121 3.24 6.46 -4.10
C TYR A 121 4.10 7.71 -4.07
N PHE A 122 5.29 7.65 -4.64
CA PHE A 122 6.25 8.76 -4.66
C PHE A 122 6.62 9.14 -6.09
N THR A 123 6.95 10.40 -6.29
CA THR A 123 7.47 10.92 -7.57
C THR A 123 8.73 10.17 -8.01
N SER A 124 9.66 9.90 -7.07
CA SER A 124 10.86 9.09 -7.31
C SER A 124 11.42 8.53 -6.00
N GLU A 125 12.25 7.48 -6.10
CA GLU A 125 12.97 6.96 -4.93
C GLU A 125 13.91 8.00 -4.31
N ALA A 126 14.61 8.78 -5.13
CA ALA A 126 15.56 9.80 -4.66
C ALA A 126 14.87 10.85 -3.78
N GLU A 127 13.71 11.35 -4.22
CA GLU A 127 12.92 12.34 -3.47
C GLU A 127 12.29 11.72 -2.21
N ALA A 128 11.83 10.47 -2.29
CA ALA A 128 11.35 9.75 -1.11
C ALA A 128 12.43 9.65 -0.03
N ARG A 129 13.66 9.24 -0.40
CA ARG A 129 14.79 9.15 0.54
C ARG A 129 15.26 10.51 1.06
N GLU A 130 15.13 11.56 0.27
CA GLU A 130 15.36 12.93 0.75
C GLU A 130 14.28 13.35 1.75
N GLY A 131 13.01 13.07 1.44
CA GLY A 131 11.88 13.37 2.30
C GLY A 131 11.94 12.67 3.65
N GLU A 132 12.35 11.40 3.69
CA GLU A 132 12.55 10.63 4.93
C GLU A 132 13.57 11.25 5.91
N ARG A 133 14.51 12.07 5.42
CA ARG A 133 15.53 12.75 6.25
C ARG A 133 15.08 14.10 6.75
N LYS A 134 13.96 14.63 6.26
CA LYS A 134 13.42 15.91 6.71
C LYS A 134 12.85 15.77 8.11
N GLN A 135 13.09 16.77 8.94
CA GLN A 135 12.45 16.84 10.24
C GLN A 135 11.06 17.45 10.08
N PRO A 136 9.99 16.76 10.50
CA PRO A 136 8.65 17.29 10.38
C PRO A 136 8.43 18.50 11.30
N PRO A 137 7.50 19.41 10.94
CA PRO A 137 7.00 20.42 11.85
C PRO A 137 6.42 19.80 13.14
N PRO A 138 6.35 20.56 14.26
CA PRO A 138 5.91 20.02 15.54
C PRO A 138 4.51 19.38 15.51
N GLU A 139 3.60 19.93 14.71
CA GLU A 139 2.23 19.42 14.54
C GLU A 139 2.25 18.03 13.91
N LEU A 140 2.96 17.87 12.78
CA LEU A 140 3.09 16.58 12.09
C LEU A 140 3.92 15.59 12.91
N GLN A 141 4.89 16.08 13.70
CA GLN A 141 5.64 15.20 14.59
C GLN A 141 4.72 14.57 15.65
N ALA A 142 3.78 15.33 16.21
CA ALA A 142 2.83 14.82 17.19
C ALA A 142 1.92 13.74 16.59
N GLU A 143 1.45 13.92 15.36
CA GLU A 143 0.66 12.91 14.63
C GLU A 143 1.48 11.63 14.38
N MET A 144 2.74 11.77 13.96
CA MET A 144 3.65 10.63 13.77
C MET A 144 3.86 9.86 15.07
N GLU A 145 4.11 10.57 16.19
CA GLU A 145 4.30 9.94 17.50
C GLU A 145 3.03 9.21 17.96
N GLU A 146 1.85 9.77 17.69
CA GLU A 146 0.58 9.09 17.96
C GLU A 146 0.41 7.83 17.10
N MET A 147 0.69 7.93 15.80
CA MET A 147 0.63 6.77 14.89
C MET A 147 1.64 5.68 15.29
N ASP A 148 2.86 6.07 15.64
CA ASP A 148 3.89 5.13 16.11
C ASP A 148 3.47 4.43 17.41
N ALA A 149 2.81 5.14 18.33
CA ALA A 149 2.29 4.56 19.57
C ALA A 149 1.20 3.50 19.34
N LEU A 150 0.51 3.54 18.21
CA LEU A 150 -0.46 2.53 17.80
C LEU A 150 0.20 1.29 17.16
N SER A 151 1.46 1.37 16.77
CA SER A 151 2.16 0.28 16.09
C SER A 151 2.45 -0.89 17.03
N VAL A 152 2.23 -2.10 16.56
CA VAL A 152 2.55 -3.35 17.26
C VAL A 152 3.73 -4.01 16.57
N GLY A 153 4.93 -3.82 17.13
CA GLY A 153 6.18 -4.24 16.53
C GLY A 153 6.64 -3.29 15.41
N GLU A 154 7.73 -3.67 14.75
CA GLU A 154 8.27 -2.90 13.63
C GLU A 154 7.55 -3.30 12.33
N PRO A 155 7.09 -2.34 11.50
CA PRO A 155 6.54 -2.65 10.19
C PRO A 155 7.61 -3.13 9.23
N GLU A 156 7.23 -3.96 8.28
CA GLU A 156 8.07 -4.38 7.16
C GLU A 156 7.88 -3.44 5.96
N PHE A 157 8.97 -3.10 5.28
CA PHE A 157 8.96 -2.22 4.12
C PHE A 157 9.47 -2.95 2.89
N PHE A 158 8.79 -2.74 1.75
CA PHE A 158 9.14 -3.30 0.46
C PHE A 158 9.21 -2.18 -0.58
N ASP A 159 10.38 -2.00 -1.17
CA ASP A 159 10.66 -0.95 -2.14
C ASP A 159 10.45 -1.45 -3.57
N LEU A 160 9.58 -0.79 -4.31
CA LEU A 160 9.25 -1.06 -5.70
C LEU A 160 9.80 0.06 -6.59
N ASN A 161 11.03 -0.12 -7.07
CA ASN A 161 11.76 0.89 -7.85
C ASN A 161 11.30 0.97 -9.31
N GLN A 162 10.50 0.00 -9.76
CA GLN A 162 9.89 -0.02 -11.10
C GLN A 162 8.46 -0.56 -10.96
N PRO A 163 7.57 0.22 -10.33
CA PRO A 163 6.20 -0.22 -10.13
C PRO A 163 5.46 -0.30 -11.47
N TRP A 164 4.62 -1.32 -11.63
CA TRP A 164 3.67 -1.38 -12.73
C TRP A 164 2.34 -0.84 -12.24
N LEU A 165 1.99 0.34 -12.75
CA LEU A 165 0.81 1.08 -12.33
C LEU A 165 -0.17 1.16 -13.50
N TYR A 166 -1.44 0.93 -13.20
CA TYR A 166 -2.50 1.03 -14.18
C TYR A 166 -3.82 1.40 -13.49
N SER A 167 -4.40 2.51 -13.89
CA SER A 167 -5.76 2.91 -13.53
C SER A 167 -6.63 2.88 -14.78
N PRO A 168 -7.72 2.12 -14.81
CA PRO A 168 -8.65 2.15 -15.93
C PRO A 168 -9.26 3.55 -16.04
N ARG A 169 -9.29 4.10 -17.25
CA ARG A 169 -9.89 5.40 -17.59
C ARG A 169 -11.36 5.25 -17.87
#